data_79094d9ec3a0a1837d493e91fcf01dec
#
_entry.id   79094d9ec3a0a1837d493e91fcf01dec
#
_cell.length_a   1.000
_cell.length_b   1.000
_cell.length_c   1.000
_cell.angle_alpha   90.00
_cell.angle_beta   90.00
_cell.angle_gamma   90.00
#
_symmetry.space_group_name_H-M   'P 1'
#
loop_
_entity.id
_entity.type
_entity.pdbx_description
1 polymer ?
#
loop_
_entity_poly.entity_id
_entity_poly.type
_entity_poly.pdbx_seq_one_letter_code
_entity_poly.pdbx_strand_id
1 'polypeptide(L)'
;MGKLAFLFPGQGSQKVGMDAGLRATGSERVDELLAAADAGSGQPVSRYVAEGPQEDLTRTDVAQPALFAVSLALAELAADRGLRPDLVTGHSLGEYTAAAVSGALDPGDAMRLVCERGRLMAEIQQRSPGAMAATGGVDEARLAELCAEAAQGQALGPANLNSPRQIVVSGEVDAVERLLSLLESEPGARAMRLPVGAAFHSSLMVPVRDELRGPLGEVEIAAPAVPLVANHSGRPVDDADGVRTALVEQIANPVRFADCVRSLVDASCTDFLELGPGKVLTGLVRQVAGRDVNAAAADSRERIEAFVTARSA
;
A
#
# COMPACT_ATOMS: atom_id res chain seq x y z
N MET A 1 -3.62 21.93 -17.45
CA MET A 1 -3.44 21.11 -16.24
C MET A 1 -2.75 19.82 -16.63
N GLY A 2 -1.77 19.36 -15.84
CA GLY A 2 -1.18 18.05 -16.03
C GLY A 2 -2.11 16.91 -15.60
N LYS A 3 -1.72 15.66 -15.91
CA LYS A 3 -2.49 14.50 -15.46
C LYS A 3 -2.39 14.31 -13.95
N LEU A 4 -3.46 13.78 -13.37
CA LEU A 4 -3.62 13.53 -11.94
C LEU A 4 -3.50 12.03 -11.65
N ALA A 5 -2.62 11.69 -10.70
CA ALA A 5 -2.56 10.36 -10.13
C ALA A 5 -3.13 10.33 -8.71
N PHE A 6 -4.00 9.35 -8.40
CA PHE A 6 -4.36 9.04 -7.03
C PHE A 6 -3.46 7.95 -6.49
N LEU A 7 -3.05 8.13 -5.24
CA LEU A 7 -2.16 7.21 -4.52
C LEU A 7 -2.84 6.75 -3.23
N PHE A 8 -2.77 5.45 -2.95
CA PHE A 8 -3.40 4.85 -1.77
C PHE A 8 -2.35 4.22 -0.86
N PRO A 9 -2.24 4.68 0.41
CA PRO A 9 -1.25 4.17 1.33
C PRO A 9 -1.54 2.73 1.74
N GLY A 10 -0.48 2.03 2.15
CA GLY A 10 -0.54 0.68 2.72
C GLY A 10 -0.40 0.67 4.24
N GLN A 11 -0.27 -0.54 4.78
CA GLN A 11 -0.06 -0.79 6.20
C GLN A 11 1.17 -0.01 6.74
N GLY A 12 1.03 0.52 7.94
CA GLY A 12 2.01 1.39 8.59
C GLY A 12 1.58 2.87 8.60
N SER A 13 0.55 3.24 7.82
CA SER A 13 0.01 4.60 7.81
C SER A 13 -1.20 4.80 8.76
N GLN A 14 -1.78 3.70 9.27
CA GLN A 14 -2.95 3.73 10.14
C GLN A 14 -2.65 4.46 11.48
N LYS A 15 -3.60 5.25 11.92
CA LYS A 15 -3.57 5.95 13.22
C LYS A 15 -4.97 6.03 13.80
N VAL A 16 -5.08 5.98 15.11
CA VAL A 16 -6.35 6.21 15.82
C VAL A 16 -6.88 7.58 15.44
N GLY A 17 -8.18 7.66 15.14
CA GLY A 17 -8.86 8.89 14.70
C GLY A 17 -8.59 9.25 13.23
N MET A 18 -8.10 8.35 12.41
CA MET A 18 -7.81 8.63 10.98
C MET A 18 -9.07 8.90 10.13
N ASP A 19 -10.24 8.58 10.64
CA ASP A 19 -11.55 8.84 10.05
C ASP A 19 -12.16 10.20 10.47
N ALA A 20 -11.55 10.91 11.42
CA ALA A 20 -12.10 12.15 12.01
C ALA A 20 -12.38 13.23 10.95
N GLY A 21 -11.49 13.39 9.97
CA GLY A 21 -11.69 14.35 8.87
C GLY A 21 -12.86 14.01 7.95
N LEU A 22 -13.19 12.72 7.80
CA LEU A 22 -14.36 12.26 7.06
C LEU A 22 -15.64 12.44 7.88
N ARG A 23 -15.65 12.04 9.15
CA ARG A 23 -16.79 12.20 10.05
C ARG A 23 -17.20 13.68 10.21
N ALA A 24 -16.24 14.60 10.19
CA ALA A 24 -16.50 16.03 10.22
C ALA A 24 -17.30 16.54 9.01
N THR A 25 -17.37 15.78 7.91
CA THR A 25 -18.21 16.13 6.75
C THR A 25 -19.70 15.86 6.93
N GLY A 26 -20.07 15.08 7.95
CA GLY A 26 -21.43 14.59 8.17
C GLY A 26 -21.84 13.47 7.18
N SER A 27 -20.91 12.92 6.40
CA SER A 27 -21.17 11.77 5.51
C SER A 27 -21.18 10.48 6.32
N GLU A 28 -22.21 9.66 6.09
CA GLU A 28 -22.33 8.33 6.69
C GLU A 28 -21.45 7.28 5.96
N ARG A 29 -20.85 7.65 4.84
CA ARG A 29 -20.13 6.70 3.96
C ARG A 29 -18.97 6.01 4.64
N VAL A 30 -18.18 6.73 5.44
CA VAL A 30 -17.06 6.10 6.19
C VAL A 30 -17.58 5.12 7.24
N ASP A 31 -18.74 5.41 7.86
CA ASP A 31 -19.36 4.50 8.83
C ASP A 31 -19.86 3.22 8.17
N GLU A 32 -20.48 3.33 6.99
CA GLU A 32 -20.90 2.17 6.19
C GLU A 32 -19.71 1.26 5.84
N LEU A 33 -18.61 1.86 5.36
CA LEU A 33 -17.41 1.11 4.98
C LEU A 33 -16.72 0.48 6.19
N LEU A 34 -16.67 1.18 7.32
CA LEU A 34 -16.11 0.61 8.57
C LEU A 34 -17.01 -0.49 9.14
N ALA A 35 -18.33 -0.37 9.03
CA ALA A 35 -19.26 -1.45 9.42
C ALA A 35 -19.08 -2.68 8.51
N ALA A 36 -18.84 -2.48 7.21
CA ALA A 36 -18.50 -3.58 6.30
C ALA A 36 -17.16 -4.23 6.65
N ALA A 37 -16.17 -3.44 7.09
CA ALA A 37 -14.90 -3.94 7.60
C ALA A 37 -15.08 -4.77 8.89
N ASP A 38 -15.90 -4.32 9.82
CA ASP A 38 -16.25 -5.07 11.04
C ASP A 38 -16.89 -6.43 10.69
N ALA A 39 -17.88 -6.42 9.82
CA ALA A 39 -18.59 -7.62 9.40
C ALA A 39 -17.70 -8.60 8.62
N GLY A 40 -16.87 -8.10 7.71
CA GLY A 40 -16.01 -8.92 6.87
C GLY A 40 -14.80 -9.52 7.59
N SER A 41 -14.20 -8.78 8.53
CA SER A 41 -13.04 -9.23 9.29
C SER A 41 -13.40 -9.98 10.57
N GLY A 42 -14.63 -9.81 11.10
CA GLY A 42 -15.02 -10.29 12.42
C GLY A 42 -14.29 -9.57 13.56
N GLN A 43 -13.65 -8.43 13.29
CA GLN A 43 -12.94 -7.61 14.26
C GLN A 43 -13.66 -6.26 14.43
N PRO A 44 -13.60 -5.61 15.60
CA PRO A 44 -14.22 -4.30 15.81
C PRO A 44 -13.34 -3.18 15.22
N VAL A 45 -13.15 -3.21 13.88
CA VAL A 45 -12.29 -2.29 13.14
C VAL A 45 -12.70 -0.84 13.35
N SER A 46 -14.01 -0.57 13.27
CA SER A 46 -14.60 0.76 13.47
C SER A 46 -14.22 1.34 14.83
N ARG A 47 -14.31 0.53 15.91
CA ARG A 47 -13.92 0.93 17.25
C ARG A 47 -12.42 1.21 17.34
N TYR A 48 -11.57 0.34 16.77
CA TYR A 48 -10.13 0.54 16.80
C TYR A 48 -9.70 1.78 16.01
N VAL A 49 -10.38 2.09 14.91
CA VAL A 49 -10.15 3.33 14.16
C VAL A 49 -10.50 4.55 14.99
N ALA A 50 -11.65 4.55 15.69
CA ALA A 50 -12.13 5.71 16.43
C ALA A 50 -11.41 5.89 17.79
N GLU A 51 -11.21 4.80 18.53
CA GLU A 51 -10.84 4.83 19.96
C GLU A 51 -9.52 4.12 20.25
N GLY A 52 -9.02 3.28 19.34
CA GLY A 52 -7.84 2.46 19.56
C GLY A 52 -8.12 1.21 20.42
N PRO A 53 -7.10 0.66 21.08
CA PRO A 53 -5.73 1.17 21.15
C PRO A 53 -4.96 1.03 19.82
N GLN A 54 -3.90 1.82 19.65
CA GLN A 54 -3.07 1.81 18.42
C GLN A 54 -2.47 0.43 18.13
N GLU A 55 -2.15 -0.34 19.15
CA GLU A 55 -1.60 -1.69 19.02
C GLU A 55 -2.57 -2.61 18.28
N ASP A 56 -3.86 -2.63 18.67
CA ASP A 56 -4.89 -3.41 18.00
C ASP A 56 -5.14 -2.94 16.57
N LEU A 57 -5.17 -1.62 16.35
CA LEU A 57 -5.31 -1.03 15.01
C LEU A 57 -4.12 -1.38 14.09
N THR A 58 -2.95 -1.72 14.66
CA THR A 58 -1.74 -2.06 13.89
C THR A 58 -1.71 -3.54 13.47
N ARG A 59 -2.55 -4.38 14.03
CA ARG A 59 -2.68 -5.77 13.60
C ARG A 59 -3.06 -5.84 12.13
N THR A 60 -2.45 -6.76 11.40
CA THR A 60 -2.59 -6.86 9.93
C THR A 60 -4.05 -7.13 9.50
N ASP A 61 -4.78 -7.95 10.24
CA ASP A 61 -6.19 -8.28 10.02
C ASP A 61 -7.16 -7.13 10.35
N VAL A 62 -6.68 -6.10 11.05
CA VAL A 62 -7.43 -4.88 11.39
C VAL A 62 -7.00 -3.70 10.50
N ALA A 63 -5.69 -3.49 10.37
CA ALA A 63 -5.15 -2.33 9.66
C ALA A 63 -5.56 -2.31 8.19
N GLN A 64 -5.60 -3.48 7.52
CA GLN A 64 -5.91 -3.53 6.10
C GLN A 64 -7.34 -3.10 5.79
N PRO A 65 -8.40 -3.69 6.36
CA PRO A 65 -9.77 -3.23 6.12
C PRO A 65 -10.01 -1.79 6.61
N ALA A 66 -9.36 -1.36 7.70
CA ALA A 66 -9.43 0.01 8.17
C ALA A 66 -8.89 1.04 7.17
N LEU A 67 -7.70 0.77 6.63
CA LEU A 67 -7.07 1.63 5.62
C LEU A 67 -7.85 1.66 4.31
N PHE A 68 -8.36 0.50 3.87
CA PHE A 68 -9.21 0.41 2.68
C PHE A 68 -10.46 1.29 2.84
N ALA A 69 -11.20 1.13 3.96
CA ALA A 69 -12.42 1.88 4.22
C ALA A 69 -12.18 3.40 4.19
N VAL A 70 -11.17 3.88 4.92
CA VAL A 70 -10.87 5.31 5.00
C VAL A 70 -10.35 5.86 3.68
N SER A 71 -9.46 5.14 2.99
CA SER A 71 -8.89 5.60 1.71
C SER A 71 -9.93 5.63 0.60
N LEU A 72 -10.85 4.64 0.55
CA LEU A 72 -11.95 4.62 -0.41
C LEU A 72 -12.91 5.78 -0.16
N ALA A 73 -13.33 6.03 1.09
CA ALA A 73 -14.20 7.16 1.41
C ALA A 73 -13.56 8.52 1.05
N LEU A 74 -12.25 8.67 1.24
CA LEU A 74 -11.52 9.87 0.80
C LEU A 74 -11.49 10.01 -0.72
N ALA A 75 -11.36 8.91 -1.46
CA ALA A 75 -11.39 8.93 -2.92
C ALA A 75 -12.78 9.33 -3.46
N GLU A 76 -13.84 8.79 -2.86
CA GLU A 76 -15.22 9.17 -3.20
C GLU A 76 -15.47 10.66 -2.88
N LEU A 77 -15.02 11.14 -1.73
CA LEU A 77 -15.10 12.56 -1.37
C LEU A 77 -14.31 13.46 -2.35
N ALA A 78 -13.12 13.02 -2.79
CA ALA A 78 -12.34 13.74 -3.80
C ALA A 78 -13.08 13.79 -5.15
N ALA A 79 -13.73 12.68 -5.51
CA ALA A 79 -14.57 12.61 -6.70
C ALA A 79 -15.78 13.57 -6.63
N ASP A 80 -16.43 13.70 -5.47
CA ASP A 80 -17.52 14.67 -5.25
C ASP A 80 -17.06 16.13 -5.36
N ARG A 81 -15.76 16.38 -5.16
CA ARG A 81 -15.12 17.69 -5.35
C ARG A 81 -14.60 17.90 -6.79
N GLY A 82 -14.98 17.01 -7.72
CA GLY A 82 -14.62 17.14 -9.13
C GLY A 82 -13.23 16.62 -9.49
N LEU A 83 -12.49 16.00 -8.57
CA LEU A 83 -11.23 15.37 -8.88
C LEU A 83 -11.49 14.01 -9.55
N ARG A 84 -10.83 13.80 -10.69
CA ARG A 84 -10.86 12.52 -11.41
C ARG A 84 -9.41 12.16 -11.73
N PRO A 85 -8.94 11.00 -11.28
CA PRO A 85 -7.58 10.57 -11.63
C PRO A 85 -7.50 10.14 -13.08
N ASP A 86 -6.35 10.38 -13.70
CA ASP A 86 -5.99 9.83 -15.00
C ASP A 86 -5.35 8.44 -14.85
N LEU A 87 -4.66 8.21 -13.72
CA LEU A 87 -4.08 6.92 -13.33
C LEU A 87 -4.21 6.74 -11.81
N VAL A 88 -4.20 5.49 -11.38
CA VAL A 88 -4.21 5.15 -9.96
C VAL A 88 -3.10 4.15 -9.62
N THR A 89 -2.58 4.21 -8.41
CA THR A 89 -1.75 3.18 -7.81
C THR A 89 -1.90 3.18 -6.30
N GLY A 90 -1.46 2.13 -5.66
CA GLY A 90 -1.39 2.06 -4.21
C GLY A 90 -0.12 1.36 -3.77
N HIS A 91 0.15 1.35 -2.49
CA HIS A 91 1.27 0.62 -1.92
C HIS A 91 0.75 -0.64 -1.22
N SER A 92 1.10 -1.82 -1.71
CA SER A 92 0.67 -3.11 -1.14
C SER A 92 -0.87 -3.18 -1.00
N LEU A 93 -1.42 -3.09 0.21
CA LEU A 93 -2.87 -3.00 0.43
C LEU A 93 -3.54 -1.91 -0.43
N GLY A 94 -2.90 -0.75 -0.56
CA GLY A 94 -3.44 0.37 -1.33
C GLY A 94 -3.74 0.04 -2.79
N GLU A 95 -3.15 -1.02 -3.36
CA GLU A 95 -3.47 -1.48 -4.71
C GLU A 95 -4.90 -2.03 -4.82
N TYR A 96 -5.44 -2.63 -3.75
CA TYR A 96 -6.86 -3.03 -3.69
C TYR A 96 -7.79 -1.81 -3.69
N THR A 97 -7.41 -0.74 -2.95
CA THR A 97 -8.14 0.53 -3.02
C THR A 97 -8.05 1.14 -4.42
N ALA A 98 -6.88 1.12 -5.05
CA ALA A 98 -6.70 1.58 -6.42
C ALA A 98 -7.56 0.77 -7.41
N ALA A 99 -7.66 -0.55 -7.26
CA ALA A 99 -8.52 -1.39 -8.09
C ALA A 99 -10.01 -1.07 -7.93
N ALA A 100 -10.47 -0.78 -6.71
CA ALA A 100 -11.85 -0.34 -6.47
C ALA A 100 -12.12 1.04 -7.08
N VAL A 101 -11.22 2.01 -6.87
CA VAL A 101 -11.35 3.38 -7.39
C VAL A 101 -11.23 3.43 -8.92
N SER A 102 -10.46 2.52 -9.52
CA SER A 102 -10.37 2.39 -10.99
C SER A 102 -11.63 1.82 -11.63
N GLY A 103 -12.59 1.31 -10.84
CA GLY A 103 -13.79 0.63 -11.32
C GLY A 103 -13.53 -0.83 -11.72
N ALA A 104 -12.36 -1.39 -11.47
CA ALA A 104 -12.05 -2.79 -11.77
C ALA A 104 -12.67 -3.76 -10.77
N LEU A 105 -12.83 -3.36 -9.50
CA LEU A 105 -13.47 -4.14 -8.45
C LEU A 105 -14.66 -3.40 -7.86
N ASP A 106 -15.74 -4.13 -7.59
CA ASP A 106 -16.81 -3.62 -6.73
C ASP A 106 -16.26 -3.34 -5.32
N PRO A 107 -16.62 -2.20 -4.69
CA PRO A 107 -16.14 -1.86 -3.35
C PRO A 107 -16.43 -2.91 -2.27
N GLY A 108 -17.59 -3.59 -2.34
CA GLY A 108 -17.93 -4.65 -1.38
C GLY A 108 -17.09 -5.90 -1.58
N ASP A 109 -16.84 -6.29 -2.84
CA ASP A 109 -15.95 -7.40 -3.18
C ASP A 109 -14.50 -7.08 -2.79
N ALA A 110 -14.04 -5.86 -3.04
CA ALA A 110 -12.72 -5.41 -2.62
C ALA A 110 -12.56 -5.45 -1.10
N MET A 111 -13.57 -5.01 -0.33
CA MET A 111 -13.55 -5.11 1.14
C MET A 111 -13.44 -6.56 1.59
N ARG A 112 -14.24 -7.49 1.01
CA ARG A 112 -14.15 -8.92 1.34
C ARG A 112 -12.76 -9.49 1.07
N LEU A 113 -12.17 -9.17 -0.08
CA LEU A 113 -10.82 -9.59 -0.45
C LEU A 113 -9.76 -9.02 0.51
N VAL A 114 -9.89 -7.76 0.90
CA VAL A 114 -8.98 -7.10 1.85
C VAL A 114 -9.07 -7.71 3.25
N CYS A 115 -10.27 -8.05 3.73
CA CYS A 115 -10.46 -8.75 4.99
C CYS A 115 -9.79 -10.13 4.95
N GLU A 116 -10.01 -10.90 3.87
CA GLU A 116 -9.40 -12.21 3.69
C GLU A 116 -7.86 -12.12 3.56
N ARG A 117 -7.36 -11.15 2.80
CA ARG A 117 -5.93 -10.87 2.71
C ARG A 117 -5.32 -10.57 4.07
N GLY A 118 -5.97 -9.71 4.85
CA GLY A 118 -5.53 -9.35 6.20
C GLY A 118 -5.48 -10.57 7.12
N ARG A 119 -6.51 -11.41 7.08
CA ARG A 119 -6.61 -12.66 7.86
C ARG A 119 -5.47 -13.63 7.49
N LEU A 120 -5.29 -13.93 6.21
CA LEU A 120 -4.25 -14.84 5.72
C LEU A 120 -2.84 -14.34 6.07
N MET A 121 -2.59 -13.04 5.91
CA MET A 121 -1.31 -12.42 6.25
C MET A 121 -1.06 -12.37 7.78
N ALA A 122 -2.10 -12.30 8.61
CA ALA A 122 -1.95 -12.42 10.06
C ALA A 122 -1.69 -13.87 10.48
N GLU A 123 -2.33 -14.85 9.83
CA GLU A 123 -2.12 -16.27 10.13
C GLU A 123 -0.72 -16.74 9.74
N ILE A 124 -0.22 -16.35 8.57
CA ILE A 124 1.14 -16.73 8.14
C ILE A 124 2.20 -16.19 9.07
N GLN A 125 1.99 -15.02 9.68
CA GLN A 125 2.89 -14.46 10.68
C GLN A 125 3.07 -15.39 11.90
N GLN A 126 2.04 -16.14 12.25
CA GLN A 126 2.10 -17.10 13.36
C GLN A 126 2.73 -18.44 12.92
N ARG A 127 2.45 -18.88 11.68
CA ARG A 127 2.93 -20.17 11.15
C ARG A 127 4.37 -20.11 10.66
N SER A 128 4.76 -18.97 10.10
CA SER A 128 6.10 -18.73 9.52
C SER A 128 6.58 -17.32 9.88
N PRO A 129 7.06 -17.13 11.13
CA PRO A 129 7.58 -15.85 11.57
C PRO A 129 8.69 -15.36 10.66
N GLY A 130 8.69 -14.06 10.38
CA GLY A 130 9.69 -13.41 9.58
C GLY A 130 10.01 -12.01 10.11
N ALA A 131 10.86 -11.31 9.40
CA ALA A 131 11.24 -9.94 9.74
C ALA A 131 11.33 -9.08 8.49
N MET A 132 11.18 -7.78 8.69
CA MET A 132 11.42 -6.77 7.67
C MET A 132 12.32 -5.67 8.24
N ALA A 133 13.14 -5.07 7.38
CA ALA A 133 13.98 -3.94 7.74
C ALA A 133 13.97 -2.88 6.63
N ALA A 134 13.79 -1.61 7.02
CA ALA A 134 13.98 -0.48 6.11
C ALA A 134 15.47 -0.18 6.00
N THR A 135 15.97 -0.05 4.78
CA THR A 135 17.36 0.26 4.45
C THR A 135 17.47 1.52 3.62
N GLY A 136 18.59 2.22 3.72
CA GLY A 136 18.94 3.37 2.92
C GLY A 136 20.43 3.61 2.86
N GLY A 137 20.88 4.42 1.89
CA GLY A 137 22.29 4.69 1.67
C GLY A 137 23.05 3.57 0.93
N VAL A 138 22.33 2.54 0.48
CA VAL A 138 22.84 1.43 -0.33
C VAL A 138 21.94 1.32 -1.56
N ASP A 139 22.52 1.13 -2.76
CA ASP A 139 21.76 0.90 -3.96
C ASP A 139 21.19 -0.53 -4.04
N GLU A 140 20.26 -0.74 -4.96
CA GLU A 140 19.55 -2.01 -5.11
C GLU A 140 20.49 -3.18 -5.43
N ALA A 141 21.50 -2.96 -6.28
CA ALA A 141 22.43 -4.01 -6.68
C ALA A 141 23.30 -4.46 -5.51
N ARG A 142 23.90 -3.49 -4.77
CA ARG A 142 24.69 -3.78 -3.60
C ARG A 142 23.87 -4.43 -2.49
N LEU A 143 22.63 -3.95 -2.27
CA LEU A 143 21.73 -4.55 -1.28
C LEU A 143 21.38 -6.00 -1.65
N ALA A 144 21.20 -6.31 -2.94
CA ALA A 144 20.94 -7.67 -3.38
C ALA A 144 22.13 -8.61 -3.12
N GLU A 145 23.38 -8.14 -3.31
CA GLU A 145 24.59 -8.89 -2.95
C GLU A 145 24.64 -9.17 -1.45
N LEU A 146 24.41 -8.16 -0.61
CA LEU A 146 24.39 -8.30 0.84
C LEU A 146 23.27 -9.24 1.31
N CYS A 147 22.10 -9.19 0.67
CA CYS A 147 21.03 -10.14 0.93
C CYS A 147 21.46 -11.58 0.59
N ALA A 148 22.12 -11.80 -0.56
CA ALA A 148 22.58 -13.12 -0.97
C ALA A 148 23.63 -13.67 0.02
N GLU A 149 24.54 -12.82 0.50
CA GLU A 149 25.53 -13.19 1.53
C GLU A 149 24.86 -13.54 2.87
N ALA A 150 23.92 -12.70 3.31
CA ALA A 150 23.22 -12.87 4.59
C ALA A 150 22.22 -14.05 4.58
N ALA A 151 21.69 -14.42 3.43
CA ALA A 151 20.67 -15.45 3.30
C ALA A 151 21.11 -16.82 3.83
N GLN A 152 22.30 -17.28 3.49
CA GLN A 152 22.86 -18.58 3.93
C GLN A 152 21.86 -19.75 3.76
N GLY A 153 21.12 -19.75 2.65
CA GLY A 153 20.09 -20.77 2.35
C GLY A 153 18.69 -20.43 2.88
N GLN A 154 18.52 -19.38 3.64
CA GLN A 154 17.23 -18.87 4.11
C GLN A 154 16.64 -17.83 3.13
N ALA A 155 15.33 -17.61 3.22
CA ALA A 155 14.66 -16.58 2.41
C ALA A 155 15.07 -15.18 2.90
N LEU A 156 15.56 -14.35 1.99
CA LEU A 156 15.85 -12.94 2.22
C LEU A 156 15.96 -12.20 0.90
N GLY A 157 15.36 -11.02 0.80
CA GLY A 157 15.47 -10.18 -0.38
C GLY A 157 14.72 -8.85 -0.27
N PRO A 158 14.82 -7.99 -1.29
CA PRO A 158 14.01 -6.79 -1.40
C PRO A 158 12.51 -7.10 -1.40
N ALA A 159 11.75 -6.36 -0.61
CA ALA A 159 10.31 -6.47 -0.46
C ALA A 159 9.57 -5.20 -0.92
N ASN A 160 10.13 -4.02 -0.65
CA ASN A 160 9.58 -2.77 -1.15
C ASN A 160 10.69 -1.90 -1.74
N LEU A 161 10.64 -1.69 -3.04
CA LEU A 161 11.51 -0.75 -3.76
C LEU A 161 10.81 0.62 -3.76
N ASN A 162 10.91 1.32 -2.62
CA ASN A 162 10.10 2.51 -2.36
C ASN A 162 10.61 3.76 -3.09
N SER A 163 11.93 3.93 -3.13
CA SER A 163 12.60 5.05 -3.79
C SER A 163 14.09 4.74 -3.96
N PRO A 164 14.86 5.54 -4.74
CA PRO A 164 16.32 5.39 -4.81
C PRO A 164 17.05 5.50 -3.46
N ARG A 165 16.34 5.96 -2.41
CA ARG A 165 16.89 6.18 -1.07
C ARG A 165 16.35 5.25 -0.01
N GLN A 166 15.36 4.44 -0.34
CA GLN A 166 14.69 3.56 0.63
C GLN A 166 14.27 2.25 -0.04
N ILE A 167 14.83 1.16 0.45
CA ILE A 167 14.43 -0.21 0.13
C ILE A 167 14.09 -0.90 1.44
N VAL A 168 12.98 -1.64 1.45
CA VAL A 168 12.65 -2.53 2.57
C VAL A 168 13.01 -3.95 2.15
N VAL A 169 13.73 -4.65 3.02
CA VAL A 169 14.04 -6.08 2.86
C VAL A 169 13.11 -6.91 3.73
N SER A 170 12.93 -8.16 3.34
CA SER A 170 12.03 -9.10 4.01
C SER A 170 12.60 -10.51 3.90
N GLY A 171 12.46 -11.29 4.99
CA GLY A 171 12.95 -12.65 5.00
C GLY A 171 12.80 -13.33 6.36
N GLU A 172 13.48 -14.46 6.51
CA GLU A 172 13.58 -15.16 7.79
C GLU A 172 14.31 -14.31 8.82
N VAL A 173 13.91 -14.41 10.08
CA VAL A 173 14.41 -13.53 11.16
C VAL A 173 15.93 -13.51 11.22
N ASP A 174 16.56 -14.69 11.26
CA ASP A 174 18.02 -14.80 11.40
C ASP A 174 18.76 -14.24 10.17
N ALA A 175 18.19 -14.39 8.98
CA ALA A 175 18.75 -13.84 7.74
C ALA A 175 18.69 -12.30 7.73
N VAL A 176 17.58 -11.72 8.20
CA VAL A 176 17.45 -10.26 8.36
C VAL A 176 18.43 -9.73 9.40
N GLU A 177 18.62 -10.41 10.53
CA GLU A 177 19.57 -9.98 11.57
C GLU A 177 21.03 -10.02 11.04
N ARG A 178 21.40 -11.06 10.27
CA ARG A 178 22.73 -11.09 9.62
C ARG A 178 22.90 -9.94 8.64
N LEU A 179 21.86 -9.63 7.83
CA LEU A 179 21.91 -8.49 6.93
C LEU A 179 22.08 -7.16 7.68
N LEU A 180 21.36 -6.97 8.79
CA LEU A 180 21.51 -5.77 9.62
C LEU A 180 22.96 -5.62 10.10
N SER A 181 23.59 -6.71 10.55
CA SER A 181 25.00 -6.71 10.97
C SER A 181 25.96 -6.39 9.82
N LEU A 182 25.72 -6.88 8.60
CA LEU A 182 26.52 -6.53 7.43
C LEU A 182 26.39 -5.04 7.08
N LEU A 183 25.16 -4.50 7.16
CA LEU A 183 24.87 -3.09 6.86
C LEU A 183 25.53 -2.13 7.86
N GLU A 184 25.82 -2.54 9.11
CA GLU A 184 26.57 -1.71 10.06
C GLU A 184 28.00 -1.41 9.58
N SER A 185 28.58 -2.31 8.77
CA SER A 185 29.92 -2.17 8.20
C SER A 185 29.94 -1.54 6.82
N GLU A 186 28.77 -1.33 6.21
CA GLU A 186 28.63 -0.78 4.84
C GLU A 186 28.65 0.76 4.88
N PRO A 187 29.55 1.43 4.16
CA PRO A 187 29.69 2.88 4.24
C PRO A 187 28.43 3.64 3.82
N GLY A 188 27.92 4.49 4.71
CA GLY A 188 26.74 5.31 4.46
C GLY A 188 25.40 4.59 4.59
N ALA A 189 25.41 3.27 4.81
CA ALA A 189 24.20 2.49 5.03
C ALA A 189 23.49 2.89 6.32
N ARG A 190 22.18 2.79 6.27
CA ARG A 190 21.30 2.90 7.44
C ARG A 190 20.27 1.79 7.36
N ALA A 191 20.02 1.13 8.46
CA ALA A 191 19.03 0.07 8.53
C ALA A 191 18.25 0.16 9.84
N MET A 192 16.97 -0.17 9.78
CA MET A 192 16.10 -0.21 10.94
C MET A 192 15.10 -1.35 10.79
N ARG A 193 15.07 -2.25 11.77
CA ARG A 193 14.06 -3.30 11.85
C ARG A 193 12.65 -2.68 11.98
N LEU A 194 11.70 -3.19 11.22
CA LEU A 194 10.31 -2.77 11.28
C LEU A 194 9.56 -3.59 12.35
N PRO A 195 8.53 -3.01 13.01
CA PRO A 195 7.74 -3.69 14.02
C PRO A 195 6.68 -4.62 13.38
N VAL A 196 7.13 -5.52 12.53
CA VAL A 196 6.29 -6.54 11.87
C VAL A 196 6.91 -7.91 12.08
N GLY A 197 6.09 -8.91 12.30
CA GLY A 197 6.53 -10.28 12.60
C GLY A 197 6.40 -11.24 11.41
N ALA A 198 6.25 -10.73 10.18
CA ALA A 198 6.13 -11.54 8.97
C ALA A 198 7.07 -11.02 7.88
N ALA A 199 7.42 -11.91 6.96
CA ALA A 199 8.24 -11.60 5.79
C ALA A 199 7.34 -11.25 4.59
N PHE A 200 6.60 -10.13 4.68
CA PHE A 200 5.71 -9.71 3.61
C PHE A 200 6.46 -9.44 2.30
N HIS A 201 5.80 -9.69 1.18
CA HIS A 201 6.34 -9.49 -0.18
C HIS A 201 7.62 -10.28 -0.47
N SER A 202 7.72 -11.48 0.10
CA SER A 202 8.82 -12.43 -0.11
C SER A 202 8.28 -13.81 -0.55
N SER A 203 9.18 -14.72 -0.87
CA SER A 203 8.83 -16.12 -1.20
C SER A 203 8.08 -16.83 -0.05
N LEU A 204 8.24 -16.39 1.19
CA LEU A 204 7.50 -16.92 2.35
C LEU A 204 6.00 -16.60 2.30
N MET A 205 5.57 -15.66 1.44
CA MET A 205 4.17 -15.31 1.22
C MET A 205 3.49 -16.13 0.09
N VAL A 206 4.21 -17.05 -0.55
CA VAL A 206 3.64 -17.93 -1.59
C VAL A 206 2.39 -18.68 -1.11
N PRO A 207 2.34 -19.25 0.10
CA PRO A 207 1.10 -19.89 0.59
C PRO A 207 -0.08 -18.92 0.65
N VAL A 208 0.13 -17.69 1.12
CA VAL A 208 -0.93 -16.65 1.17
C VAL A 208 -1.40 -16.27 -0.23
N ARG A 209 -0.46 -16.09 -1.17
CA ARG A 209 -0.80 -15.82 -2.58
C ARG A 209 -1.67 -16.93 -3.16
N ASP A 210 -1.30 -18.18 -2.93
CA ASP A 210 -1.97 -19.33 -3.53
C ASP A 210 -3.37 -19.54 -2.90
N GLU A 211 -3.52 -19.31 -1.59
CA GLU A 211 -4.82 -19.31 -0.92
C GLU A 211 -5.72 -18.16 -1.40
N LEU A 212 -5.17 -16.97 -1.64
CA LEU A 212 -5.94 -15.80 -2.10
C LEU A 212 -6.42 -15.91 -3.57
N ARG A 213 -5.81 -16.79 -4.37
CA ARG A 213 -6.26 -17.06 -5.76
C ARG A 213 -7.72 -17.54 -5.82
N GLY A 214 -8.17 -18.34 -4.86
CA GLY A 214 -9.55 -18.80 -4.78
C GLY A 214 -10.54 -17.64 -4.67
N PRO A 215 -10.51 -16.86 -3.58
CA PRO A 215 -11.36 -15.68 -3.42
C PRO A 215 -11.29 -14.66 -4.58
N LEU A 216 -10.09 -14.41 -5.13
CA LEU A 216 -9.92 -13.56 -6.31
C LEU A 216 -10.53 -14.17 -7.58
N GLY A 217 -10.65 -15.48 -7.66
CA GLY A 217 -11.34 -16.18 -8.75
C GLY A 217 -12.86 -16.10 -8.69
N GLU A 218 -13.41 -15.87 -7.51
CA GLU A 218 -14.86 -15.82 -7.26
C GLU A 218 -15.48 -14.42 -7.47
N VAL A 219 -14.66 -13.36 -7.53
CA VAL A 219 -15.13 -12.00 -7.75
C VAL A 219 -15.06 -11.63 -9.23
N GLU A 220 -16.02 -10.81 -9.65
CA GLU A 220 -15.96 -10.19 -10.97
C GLU A 220 -14.90 -9.08 -10.98
N ILE A 221 -13.97 -9.16 -11.90
CA ILE A 221 -13.00 -8.09 -12.16
C ILE A 221 -13.25 -7.57 -13.57
N ALA A 222 -13.55 -6.27 -13.67
CA ALA A 222 -13.73 -5.58 -14.94
C ALA A 222 -12.39 -4.97 -15.44
N ALA A 223 -12.35 -4.61 -16.71
CA ALA A 223 -11.30 -3.72 -17.20
C ALA A 223 -11.40 -2.38 -16.45
N PRO A 224 -10.30 -1.84 -15.92
CA PRO A 224 -10.33 -0.60 -15.16
C PRO A 224 -10.71 0.58 -16.07
N ALA A 225 -11.64 1.42 -15.63
CA ALA A 225 -11.99 2.66 -16.32
C ALA A 225 -10.85 3.69 -16.26
N VAL A 226 -10.00 3.59 -15.25
CA VAL A 226 -8.79 4.38 -15.06
C VAL A 226 -7.62 3.40 -14.91
N PRO A 227 -6.55 3.48 -15.73
CA PRO A 227 -5.43 2.54 -15.67
C PRO A 227 -4.83 2.45 -14.28
N LEU A 228 -4.62 1.21 -13.80
CA LEU A 228 -3.97 0.88 -12.55
C LEU A 228 -2.48 0.63 -12.80
N VAL A 229 -1.58 1.25 -12.03
CA VAL A 229 -0.16 0.89 -12.07
C VAL A 229 0.13 -0.17 -11.02
N ALA A 230 0.51 -1.37 -11.51
CA ALA A 230 0.64 -2.58 -10.68
C ALA A 230 1.94 -2.62 -9.88
N ASN A 231 1.85 -3.03 -8.61
CA ASN A 231 3.00 -3.06 -7.69
C ASN A 231 4.09 -4.05 -8.10
N HIS A 232 3.72 -5.26 -8.54
CA HIS A 232 4.69 -6.30 -8.86
C HIS A 232 5.52 -5.99 -10.11
N SER A 233 4.97 -5.24 -11.05
CA SER A 233 5.61 -4.92 -12.33
C SER A 233 6.06 -3.46 -12.46
N GLY A 234 5.47 -2.54 -11.68
CA GLY A 234 5.63 -1.10 -11.83
C GLY A 234 5.01 -0.55 -13.13
N ARG A 235 4.11 -1.31 -13.80
CA ARG A 235 3.55 -0.95 -15.12
C ARG A 235 2.04 -0.78 -15.06
N PRO A 236 1.48 0.08 -15.93
CA PRO A 236 0.03 0.18 -16.08
C PRO A 236 -0.58 -1.14 -16.54
N VAL A 237 -1.77 -1.44 -16.03
CA VAL A 237 -2.67 -2.52 -16.47
C VAL A 237 -4.03 -1.89 -16.78
N ASP A 238 -4.65 -2.32 -17.87
CA ASP A 238 -5.87 -1.75 -18.43
C ASP A 238 -6.91 -2.82 -18.81
N ASP A 239 -6.67 -4.08 -18.46
CA ASP A 239 -7.60 -5.18 -18.63
C ASP A 239 -7.85 -5.94 -17.32
N ALA A 240 -8.91 -6.75 -17.31
CA ALA A 240 -9.33 -7.51 -16.13
C ALA A 240 -8.29 -8.55 -15.67
N ASP A 241 -7.65 -9.23 -16.62
CA ASP A 241 -6.65 -10.26 -16.32
C ASP A 241 -5.38 -9.65 -15.74
N GLY A 242 -4.97 -8.50 -16.25
CA GLY A 242 -3.87 -7.72 -15.71
C GLY A 242 -4.12 -7.26 -14.27
N VAL A 243 -5.34 -6.77 -13.97
CA VAL A 243 -5.71 -6.41 -12.59
C VAL A 243 -5.71 -7.63 -11.68
N ARG A 244 -6.31 -8.75 -12.09
CA ARG A 244 -6.30 -10.00 -11.33
C ARG A 244 -4.87 -10.47 -11.05
N THR A 245 -4.02 -10.47 -12.06
CA THR A 245 -2.61 -10.83 -11.94
C THR A 245 -1.88 -9.91 -10.97
N ALA A 246 -2.12 -8.60 -11.07
CA ALA A 246 -1.52 -7.61 -10.19
C ALA A 246 -1.84 -7.90 -8.71
N LEU A 247 -3.12 -8.09 -8.38
CA LEU A 247 -3.58 -8.34 -7.01
C LEU A 247 -3.09 -9.68 -6.43
N VAL A 248 -2.91 -10.70 -7.28
CA VAL A 248 -2.34 -12.00 -6.88
C VAL A 248 -0.84 -11.90 -6.68
N GLU A 249 -0.12 -11.44 -7.69
CA GLU A 249 1.34 -11.54 -7.71
C GLU A 249 2.02 -10.58 -6.74
N GLN A 250 1.41 -9.43 -6.40
CA GLN A 250 1.98 -8.51 -5.42
C GLN A 250 2.18 -9.13 -4.04
N ILE A 251 1.46 -10.22 -3.69
CA ILE A 251 1.52 -10.84 -2.36
C ILE A 251 2.91 -11.42 -2.08
N ALA A 252 3.48 -12.14 -3.03
CA ALA A 252 4.75 -12.86 -2.89
C ALA A 252 5.92 -12.23 -3.68
N ASN A 253 5.69 -11.06 -4.28
CA ASN A 253 6.69 -10.32 -5.05
C ASN A 253 6.91 -8.93 -4.46
N PRO A 254 8.07 -8.31 -4.73
CA PRO A 254 8.37 -6.95 -4.27
C PRO A 254 7.35 -5.92 -4.76
N VAL A 255 7.00 -4.98 -3.89
CA VAL A 255 6.30 -3.75 -4.25
C VAL A 255 7.29 -2.81 -4.93
N ARG A 256 7.19 -2.62 -6.23
CA ARG A 256 8.05 -1.77 -7.06
C ARG A 256 7.54 -0.34 -7.10
N PHE A 257 7.34 0.29 -5.93
CA PHE A 257 6.67 1.59 -5.85
C PHE A 257 7.43 2.70 -6.58
N ALA A 258 8.77 2.67 -6.56
CA ALA A 258 9.57 3.60 -7.34
C ALA A 258 9.28 3.49 -8.85
N ASP A 259 9.09 2.27 -9.36
CA ASP A 259 8.74 2.06 -10.77
C ASP A 259 7.30 2.47 -11.06
N CYS A 260 6.37 2.25 -10.11
CA CYS A 260 5.01 2.79 -10.21
C CYS A 260 5.03 4.32 -10.39
N VAL A 261 5.80 5.03 -9.55
CA VAL A 261 5.92 6.50 -9.67
C VAL A 261 6.56 6.90 -11.01
N ARG A 262 7.59 6.19 -11.48
CA ARG A 262 8.20 6.46 -12.80
C ARG A 262 7.18 6.30 -13.93
N SER A 263 6.40 5.21 -13.91
CA SER A 263 5.33 4.98 -14.89
C SER A 263 4.26 6.08 -14.89
N LEU A 264 3.90 6.61 -13.71
CA LEU A 264 2.98 7.75 -13.62
C LEU A 264 3.60 9.02 -14.23
N VAL A 265 4.87 9.29 -13.98
CA VAL A 265 5.59 10.44 -14.57
C VAL A 265 5.71 10.27 -16.09
N ASP A 266 6.07 9.09 -16.57
CA ASP A 266 6.17 8.77 -18.00
C ASP A 266 4.81 8.91 -18.72
N ALA A 267 3.72 8.66 -18.00
CA ALA A 267 2.35 8.91 -18.46
C ALA A 267 1.95 10.39 -18.39
N SER A 268 2.88 11.30 -18.04
CA SER A 268 2.68 12.76 -17.90
C SER A 268 1.85 13.19 -16.69
N CYS A 269 1.83 12.40 -15.62
CA CYS A 269 1.29 12.87 -14.35
C CYS A 269 2.24 13.91 -13.73
N THR A 270 1.70 15.09 -13.42
CA THR A 270 2.39 16.17 -12.69
C THR A 270 1.75 16.42 -11.32
N ASP A 271 0.52 15.97 -11.15
CA ASP A 271 -0.26 16.09 -9.92
C ASP A 271 -0.43 14.72 -9.27
N PHE A 272 -0.12 14.63 -7.98
CA PHE A 272 -0.19 13.41 -7.20
C PHE A 272 -0.95 13.68 -5.90
N LEU A 273 -2.03 12.95 -5.67
CA LEU A 273 -2.84 13.07 -4.47
C LEU A 273 -2.86 11.75 -3.70
N GLU A 274 -2.22 11.73 -2.54
CA GLU A 274 -2.30 10.61 -1.60
C GLU A 274 -3.59 10.72 -0.79
N LEU A 275 -4.48 9.76 -0.95
CA LEU A 275 -5.78 9.69 -0.28
C LEU A 275 -5.74 8.59 0.79
N GLY A 276 -5.60 9.03 2.04
CA GLY A 276 -5.46 8.15 3.19
C GLY A 276 -4.72 8.84 4.34
N PRO A 277 -4.55 8.13 5.48
CA PRO A 277 -3.83 8.69 6.61
C PRO A 277 -2.33 8.82 6.33
N GLY A 278 -1.75 9.91 6.80
CA GLY A 278 -0.31 10.16 6.68
C GLY A 278 0.10 10.92 5.40
N LYS A 279 1.37 10.77 5.03
CA LYS A 279 1.97 11.43 3.85
C LYS A 279 3.21 10.67 3.34
N VAL A 280 3.22 9.36 3.53
CA VAL A 280 4.38 8.53 3.20
C VAL A 280 4.61 8.49 1.69
N LEU A 281 3.55 8.21 0.91
CA LEU A 281 3.66 8.11 -0.54
C LEU A 281 3.99 9.45 -1.18
N THR A 282 3.44 10.54 -0.67
CA THR A 282 3.80 11.92 -1.07
C THR A 282 5.30 12.17 -0.91
N GLY A 283 5.89 11.69 0.18
CA GLY A 283 7.33 11.76 0.41
C GLY A 283 8.13 10.92 -0.58
N LEU A 284 7.68 9.71 -0.88
CA LEU A 284 8.32 8.81 -1.85
C LEU A 284 8.22 9.34 -3.28
N VAL A 285 7.07 9.88 -3.68
CA VAL A 285 6.90 10.54 -4.99
C VAL A 285 7.94 11.63 -5.19
N ARG A 286 8.14 12.51 -4.21
CA ARG A 286 9.15 13.58 -4.29
C ARG A 286 10.58 13.07 -4.36
N GLN A 287 10.87 11.89 -3.80
CA GLN A 287 12.19 11.26 -3.90
C GLN A 287 12.44 10.64 -5.28
N VAL A 288 11.39 10.18 -5.97
CA VAL A 288 11.48 9.52 -7.27
C VAL A 288 11.32 10.52 -8.41
N ALA A 289 10.26 11.34 -8.37
CA ALA A 289 9.88 12.28 -9.43
C ALA A 289 10.56 13.68 -9.31
N GLY A 290 11.21 13.95 -8.16
CA GLY A 290 11.77 15.27 -7.89
C GLY A 290 10.79 16.19 -7.16
N ARG A 291 11.17 17.47 -7.04
CA ARG A 291 10.39 18.48 -6.29
C ARG A 291 9.45 19.30 -7.18
N ASP A 292 9.58 19.17 -8.49
CA ASP A 292 8.82 19.95 -9.46
C ASP A 292 7.41 19.40 -9.70
N VAL A 293 7.08 18.25 -9.11
CA VAL A 293 5.73 17.68 -9.14
C VAL A 293 4.87 18.24 -7.99
N ASN A 294 3.60 18.47 -8.28
CA ASN A 294 2.61 18.83 -7.26
C ASN A 294 2.13 17.57 -6.53
N ALA A 295 2.76 17.24 -5.41
CA ALA A 295 2.42 16.07 -4.61
C ALA A 295 1.86 16.50 -3.26
N ALA A 296 0.63 16.06 -2.94
CA ALA A 296 -0.05 16.37 -1.69
C ALA A 296 -0.67 15.11 -1.08
N ALA A 297 -0.90 15.16 0.24
CA ALA A 297 -1.64 14.15 0.98
C ALA A 297 -2.92 14.76 1.55
N ALA A 298 -4.03 14.03 1.44
CA ALA A 298 -5.32 14.46 1.94
C ALA A 298 -5.97 13.35 2.78
N ASP A 299 -6.16 13.65 4.06
CA ASP A 299 -6.86 12.83 5.04
C ASP A 299 -8.13 13.54 5.57
N SER A 300 -8.54 14.64 4.93
CA SER A 300 -9.74 15.40 5.27
C SER A 300 -10.28 16.17 4.07
N ARG A 301 -11.52 16.62 4.19
CA ARG A 301 -12.19 17.47 3.22
C ARG A 301 -11.40 18.75 2.92
N GLU A 302 -10.92 19.43 3.95
CA GLU A 302 -10.21 20.70 3.82
C GLU A 302 -8.92 20.52 2.98
N ARG A 303 -8.22 19.40 3.15
CA ARG A 303 -7.02 19.10 2.37
C ARG A 303 -7.35 18.76 0.92
N ILE A 304 -8.46 18.06 0.65
CA ILE A 304 -8.94 17.81 -0.70
C ILE A 304 -9.28 19.14 -1.39
N GLU A 305 -10.04 20.03 -0.72
CA GLU A 305 -10.43 21.33 -1.26
C GLU A 305 -9.22 22.26 -1.49
N ALA A 306 -8.23 22.21 -0.58
CA ALA A 306 -6.96 22.93 -0.78
C ALA A 306 -6.19 22.42 -2.02
N PHE A 307 -6.19 21.12 -2.27
CA PHE A 307 -5.57 20.55 -3.47
C PHE A 307 -6.31 20.96 -4.75
N VAL A 308 -7.66 20.95 -4.74
CA VAL A 308 -8.48 21.44 -5.85
C VAL A 308 -8.13 22.89 -6.19
N THR A 309 -8.05 23.74 -5.16
CA THR A 309 -7.71 25.16 -5.34
C THR A 309 -6.31 25.34 -5.91
N ALA A 310 -5.32 24.63 -5.35
CA ALA A 310 -3.92 24.72 -5.82
C ALA A 310 -3.74 24.21 -7.26
N ARG A 311 -4.54 23.21 -7.67
CA ARG A 311 -4.50 22.67 -9.04
C ARG A 311 -5.17 23.59 -10.06
N SER A 312 -6.08 24.44 -9.62
CA SER A 312 -6.82 25.38 -10.50
C SER A 312 -6.11 26.72 -10.69
N ALA A 313 -5.09 27.00 -9.87
CA ALA A 313 -4.27 28.23 -9.93
C ALA A 313 -3.10 28.10 -10.92
#